data_ad93f4babd9960cd02a5f717471a7315
#
_entry.id   ad93f4babd9960cd02a5f717471a7315
#
_cell.length_a   1.000
_cell.length_b   1.000
_cell.length_c   1.000
_cell.angle_alpha   90.00
_cell.angle_beta   90.00
_cell.angle_gamma   90.00
#
_symmetry.space_group_name_H-M   'P 1'
#
loop_
_entity.id
_entity.type
_entity.pdbx_description
1 polymer ?
#
loop_
_entity_poly.entity_id
_entity_poly.type
_entity_poly.pdbx_seq_one_letter_code
_entity_poly.pdbx_strand_id
1 'polypeptide(L)'
;GFAMNPEFLREGRAVEDFLHPDRIVIGSTDNRVGDVVADIYKGLHAPVIRTGLIAAEMIKYTSNAFLATKISFSNEIGNVCKNLGIDVYEVMQGVGLDQRIGPLFLNAGAGFGGSCFPKDVSALITLAEQTGTNPVLLKSVVDVNEKQPSRMIMLLEKKIGPLSGKRIAVL
;
A
#
# COMPACT_ATOMS: atom_id res chain seq x y z
N GLY A 1 8.00 16.07 -26.18
CA GLY A 1 7.50 16.25 -24.82
C GLY A 1 7.56 14.96 -24.00
N PHE A 2 7.40 15.09 -22.72
CA PHE A 2 7.42 13.97 -21.78
C PHE A 2 6.11 13.92 -20.99
N ALA A 3 5.64 12.70 -20.71
CA ALA A 3 4.52 12.47 -19.81
C ALA A 3 4.85 11.36 -18.83
N MET A 4 4.32 11.49 -17.60
CA MET A 4 4.24 10.47 -16.57
C MET A 4 2.78 10.08 -16.38
N ASN A 5 2.49 8.82 -16.61
CA ASN A 5 1.14 8.27 -16.45
C ASN A 5 1.23 7.04 -15.54
N PRO A 6 1.16 7.25 -14.21
CA PRO A 6 1.31 6.16 -13.26
C PRO A 6 0.11 5.21 -13.32
N GLU A 7 0.36 3.92 -13.18
CA GLU A 7 -0.65 2.88 -13.06
C GLU A 7 -1.04 2.66 -11.58
N PHE A 8 -2.28 2.19 -11.34
CA PHE A 8 -2.80 1.86 -10.02
C PHE A 8 -3.45 0.46 -10.02
N LEU A 9 -2.88 -0.44 -10.83
CA LEU A 9 -3.40 -1.78 -11.05
C LEU A 9 -3.07 -2.71 -9.88
N ARG A 10 -3.98 -3.63 -9.58
CA ARG A 10 -3.79 -4.67 -8.58
C ARG A 10 -3.45 -5.99 -9.25
N GLU A 11 -2.47 -6.69 -8.71
CA GLU A 11 -2.13 -8.04 -9.16
C GLU A 11 -3.38 -8.96 -9.09
N GLY A 12 -3.59 -9.75 -10.14
CA GLY A 12 -4.77 -10.60 -10.29
C GLY A 12 -6.05 -9.89 -10.77
N ARG A 13 -6.08 -8.53 -10.79
CA ARG A 13 -7.23 -7.73 -11.25
C ARG A 13 -6.88 -6.63 -12.23
N ALA A 14 -5.68 -6.65 -12.80
CA ALA A 14 -5.13 -5.56 -13.60
C ALA A 14 -6.02 -5.16 -14.79
N VAL A 15 -6.65 -6.12 -15.48
CA VAL A 15 -7.54 -5.85 -16.61
C VAL A 15 -8.80 -5.10 -16.15
N GLU A 16 -9.41 -5.55 -15.07
CA GLU A 16 -10.60 -4.93 -14.50
C GLU A 16 -10.29 -3.50 -14.00
N ASP A 17 -9.19 -3.34 -13.27
CA ASP A 17 -8.75 -2.05 -12.76
C ASP A 17 -8.37 -1.07 -13.90
N PHE A 18 -7.90 -1.57 -15.04
CA PHE A 18 -7.63 -0.75 -16.22
C PHE A 18 -8.91 -0.29 -16.93
N LEU A 19 -9.90 -1.18 -17.05
CA LEU A 19 -11.17 -0.88 -17.73
C LEU A 19 -12.11 -0.02 -16.86
N HIS A 20 -11.97 -0.12 -15.53
CA HIS A 20 -12.77 0.62 -14.54
C HIS A 20 -11.87 1.32 -13.52
N PRO A 21 -11.03 2.28 -13.95
CA PRO A 21 -10.09 2.92 -13.06
C PRO A 21 -10.81 3.90 -12.12
N ASP A 22 -10.37 3.95 -10.86
CA ASP A 22 -10.84 4.96 -9.89
C ASP A 22 -10.44 6.37 -10.32
N ARG A 23 -9.31 6.50 -11.00
CA ARG A 23 -8.74 7.75 -11.52
C ARG A 23 -7.68 7.49 -12.58
N ILE A 24 -7.47 8.48 -13.43
CA ILE A 24 -6.38 8.54 -14.40
C ILE A 24 -5.52 9.74 -14.06
N VAL A 25 -4.21 9.54 -13.84
CA VAL A 25 -3.27 10.63 -13.51
C VAL A 25 -2.33 10.83 -14.70
N ILE A 26 -2.22 12.07 -15.16
CA ILE A 26 -1.37 12.44 -16.29
C ILE A 26 -0.52 13.65 -15.88
N GLY A 27 0.77 13.39 -15.64
CA GLY A 27 1.79 14.42 -15.53
C GLY A 27 2.38 14.71 -16.91
N SER A 28 2.52 15.97 -17.28
CA SER A 28 3.09 16.31 -18.58
C SER A 28 3.90 17.59 -18.55
N THR A 29 4.84 17.72 -19.50
CA THR A 29 5.65 18.93 -19.68
C THR A 29 4.86 20.10 -20.26
N ASP A 30 3.80 19.79 -21.02
CA ASP A 30 2.90 20.76 -21.65
C ASP A 30 1.51 20.14 -21.89
N ASN A 31 0.53 20.99 -22.18
CA ASN A 31 -0.85 20.57 -22.37
C ASN A 31 -1.03 19.61 -23.57
N ARG A 32 -0.34 19.86 -24.68
CA ARG A 32 -0.46 19.04 -25.90
C ARG A 32 -0.03 17.60 -25.64
N VAL A 33 1.08 17.39 -24.94
CA VAL A 33 1.56 16.06 -24.55
C VAL A 33 0.54 15.38 -23.65
N GLY A 34 0.02 16.11 -22.66
CA GLY A 34 -1.01 15.58 -21.79
C GLY A 34 -2.30 15.22 -22.52
N ASP A 35 -2.70 15.99 -23.56
CA ASP A 35 -3.90 15.71 -24.37
C ASP A 35 -3.74 14.41 -25.14
N VAL A 36 -2.57 14.17 -25.75
CA VAL A 36 -2.26 12.92 -26.44
C VAL A 36 -2.39 11.71 -25.50
N VAL A 37 -1.89 11.82 -24.28
CA VAL A 37 -2.03 10.73 -23.30
C VAL A 37 -3.49 10.56 -22.87
N ALA A 38 -4.22 11.66 -22.62
CA ALA A 38 -5.64 11.60 -22.25
C ALA A 38 -6.51 10.95 -23.33
N ASP A 39 -6.16 11.14 -24.61
CA ASP A 39 -6.85 10.53 -25.74
C ASP A 39 -6.81 8.99 -25.73
N ILE A 40 -5.78 8.38 -25.14
CA ILE A 40 -5.67 6.92 -24.96
C ILE A 40 -6.78 6.40 -24.07
N TYR A 41 -7.24 7.22 -23.11
CA TYR A 41 -8.25 6.86 -22.12
C TYR A 41 -9.67 7.33 -22.50
N LYS A 42 -9.86 7.82 -23.73
CA LYS A 42 -11.20 8.17 -24.23
C LYS A 42 -12.12 6.95 -24.17
N GLY A 43 -13.23 7.13 -23.50
CA GLY A 43 -14.24 6.07 -23.30
C GLY A 43 -14.17 5.39 -21.93
N LEU A 44 -13.15 5.64 -21.12
CA LEU A 44 -13.13 5.23 -19.72
C LEU A 44 -13.81 6.29 -18.85
N HIS A 45 -14.72 5.86 -18.00
CA HIS A 45 -15.51 6.75 -17.12
C HIS A 45 -14.78 6.92 -15.77
N ALA A 46 -13.71 7.73 -15.75
CA ALA A 46 -12.96 8.02 -14.53
C ALA A 46 -12.50 9.47 -14.50
N PRO A 47 -12.32 10.07 -13.31
CA PRO A 47 -11.72 11.40 -13.18
C PRO A 47 -10.29 11.41 -13.74
N VAL A 48 -10.00 12.41 -14.59
CA VAL A 48 -8.66 12.63 -15.13
C VAL A 48 -8.00 13.78 -14.37
N ILE A 49 -6.89 13.49 -13.72
CA ILE A 49 -6.06 14.45 -12.99
C ILE A 49 -4.90 14.87 -13.89
N ARG A 50 -4.87 16.17 -14.27
CA ARG A 50 -3.78 16.76 -15.06
C ARG A 50 -2.83 17.50 -14.13
N THR A 51 -1.54 17.20 -14.21
CA THR A 51 -0.55 17.78 -13.29
C THR A 51 0.86 17.81 -13.93
N GLY A 52 1.87 18.26 -13.19
CA GLY A 52 3.27 18.16 -13.59
C GLY A 52 3.84 16.77 -13.37
N LEU A 53 4.98 16.47 -14.01
CA LEU A 53 5.64 15.15 -13.96
C LEU A 53 5.88 14.68 -12.52
N ILE A 54 6.54 15.50 -11.72
CA ILE A 54 6.92 15.17 -10.33
C ILE A 54 5.67 14.91 -9.47
N ALA A 55 4.62 15.72 -9.63
CA ALA A 55 3.39 15.51 -8.87
C ALA A 55 2.68 14.20 -9.25
N ALA A 56 2.70 13.82 -10.53
CA ALA A 56 2.15 12.54 -10.97
C ALA A 56 2.91 11.35 -10.34
N GLU A 57 4.23 11.41 -10.30
CA GLU A 57 5.06 10.42 -9.60
C GLU A 57 4.74 10.38 -8.11
N MET A 58 4.69 11.54 -7.45
CA MET A 58 4.36 11.64 -6.03
C MET A 58 2.98 11.06 -5.70
N ILE A 59 1.98 11.25 -6.55
CA ILE A 59 0.65 10.64 -6.36
C ILE A 59 0.75 9.12 -6.32
N LYS A 60 1.54 8.50 -7.19
CA LYS A 60 1.75 7.04 -7.19
C LYS A 60 2.43 6.56 -5.93
N TYR A 61 3.59 7.12 -5.59
CA TYR A 61 4.37 6.70 -4.42
C TYR A 61 3.60 6.94 -3.12
N THR A 62 2.95 8.10 -2.99
CA THR A 62 2.13 8.43 -1.81
C THR A 62 0.95 7.47 -1.65
N SER A 63 0.26 7.13 -2.74
CA SER A 63 -0.85 6.16 -2.69
C SER A 63 -0.38 4.81 -2.16
N ASN A 64 0.71 4.27 -2.70
CA ASN A 64 1.25 2.99 -2.26
C ASN A 64 1.77 3.03 -0.82
N ALA A 65 2.45 4.11 -0.43
CA ALA A 65 2.92 4.31 0.94
C ALA A 65 1.76 4.42 1.95
N PHE A 66 0.65 5.07 1.57
CA PHE A 66 -0.52 5.15 2.42
C PHE A 66 -1.23 3.79 2.59
N LEU A 67 -1.34 3.00 1.52
CA LEU A 67 -1.86 1.64 1.61
C LEU A 67 -0.98 0.75 2.50
N ALA A 68 0.34 0.82 2.36
CA ALA A 68 1.30 0.14 3.23
C ALA A 68 1.15 0.58 4.70
N THR A 69 0.90 1.87 4.94
CA THR A 69 0.64 2.43 6.28
C THR A 69 -0.62 1.81 6.90
N LYS A 70 -1.71 1.69 6.13
CA LYS A 70 -2.95 1.05 6.61
C LYS A 70 -2.70 -0.40 7.03
N ILE A 71 -1.92 -1.15 6.26
CA ILE A 71 -1.57 -2.55 6.57
C ILE A 71 -0.71 -2.63 7.83
N SER A 72 0.36 -1.83 7.94
CA SER A 72 1.21 -1.80 9.13
C SER A 72 0.47 -1.36 10.37
N PHE A 73 -0.41 -0.35 10.27
CA PHE A 73 -1.29 0.08 11.34
C PHE A 73 -2.20 -1.08 11.81
N SER A 74 -2.86 -1.77 10.87
CA SER A 74 -3.73 -2.92 11.19
C SER A 74 -2.94 -4.05 11.85
N ASN A 75 -1.72 -4.29 11.44
CA ASN A 75 -0.83 -5.28 12.04
C ASN A 75 -0.43 -4.89 13.47
N GLU A 76 -0.09 -3.63 13.70
CA GLU A 76 0.24 -3.13 15.04
C GLU A 76 -0.94 -3.26 15.99
N ILE A 77 -2.13 -2.82 15.59
CA ILE A 77 -3.37 -2.99 16.36
C ILE A 77 -3.69 -4.48 16.54
N GLY A 78 -3.48 -5.32 15.52
CA GLY A 78 -3.65 -6.77 15.64
C GLY A 78 -2.76 -7.40 16.70
N ASN A 79 -1.53 -6.90 16.86
CA ASN A 79 -0.64 -7.34 17.92
C ASN A 79 -1.14 -6.91 19.31
N VAL A 80 -1.73 -5.73 19.45
CA VAL A 80 -2.39 -5.28 20.70
C VAL A 80 -3.61 -6.16 21.00
N CYS A 81 -4.48 -6.39 20.00
CA CYS A 81 -5.68 -7.22 20.12
C CYS A 81 -5.35 -8.64 20.62
N LYS A 82 -4.27 -9.25 20.08
CA LYS A 82 -3.81 -10.58 20.53
C LYS A 82 -3.44 -10.61 22.01
N ASN A 83 -2.84 -9.56 22.53
CA ASN A 83 -2.50 -9.47 23.96
C ASN A 83 -3.75 -9.29 24.85
N LEU A 84 -4.80 -8.71 24.30
CA LEU A 84 -6.09 -8.51 24.99
C LEU A 84 -7.07 -9.68 24.80
N GLY A 85 -6.76 -10.64 23.93
CA GLY A 85 -7.63 -11.77 23.60
C GLY A 85 -8.88 -11.40 22.79
N ILE A 86 -8.81 -10.29 22.00
CA ILE A 86 -9.91 -9.83 21.14
C ILE A 86 -9.57 -10.02 19.66
N ASP A 87 -10.60 -10.17 18.84
CA ASP A 87 -10.44 -10.33 17.40
C ASP A 87 -10.19 -8.98 16.71
N VAL A 88 -9.03 -8.85 16.06
CA VAL A 88 -8.68 -7.65 15.32
C VAL A 88 -9.59 -7.40 14.09
N TYR A 89 -10.14 -8.45 13.50
CA TYR A 89 -11.04 -8.28 12.35
C TYR A 89 -12.36 -7.63 12.76
N GLU A 90 -12.89 -7.96 13.93
CA GLU A 90 -14.06 -7.28 14.50
C GLU A 90 -13.76 -5.80 14.76
N VAL A 91 -12.61 -5.50 15.36
CA VAL A 91 -12.17 -4.12 15.62
C VAL A 91 -12.03 -3.34 14.30
N MET A 92 -11.33 -3.91 13.30
CA MET A 92 -11.07 -3.24 12.03
C MET A 92 -12.33 -3.12 11.16
N GLN A 93 -13.28 -4.04 11.29
CA GLN A 93 -14.59 -3.90 10.67
C GLN A 93 -15.31 -2.64 11.20
N GLY A 94 -15.35 -2.47 12.53
CA GLY A 94 -15.94 -1.28 13.14
C GLY A 94 -15.24 0.02 12.73
N VAL A 95 -13.91 0.03 12.72
CA VAL A 95 -13.09 1.17 12.26
C VAL A 95 -13.36 1.50 10.77
N GLY A 96 -13.46 0.47 9.93
CA GLY A 96 -13.67 0.63 8.49
C GLY A 96 -15.05 1.15 8.08
N LEU A 97 -16.04 1.12 8.98
CA LEU A 97 -17.37 1.71 8.74
C LEU A 97 -17.35 3.24 8.74
N ASP A 98 -16.34 3.88 9.33
CA ASP A 98 -16.14 5.32 9.19
C ASP A 98 -15.73 5.64 7.74
N GLN A 99 -16.57 6.41 7.02
CA GLN A 99 -16.34 6.77 5.61
C GLN A 99 -15.01 7.52 5.39
N ARG A 100 -14.49 8.21 6.40
CA ARG A 100 -13.18 8.90 6.33
C ARG A 100 -12.02 7.94 6.31
N ILE A 101 -12.21 6.72 6.81
CA ILE A 101 -11.18 5.65 6.88
C ILE A 101 -11.38 4.65 5.75
N GLY A 102 -12.61 4.15 5.60
CA GLY A 102 -12.99 3.11 4.64
C GLY A 102 -12.45 1.71 4.98
N PRO A 103 -13.08 0.65 4.53
CA PRO A 103 -12.80 -0.73 4.95
C PRO A 103 -11.57 -1.37 4.29
N LEU A 104 -11.07 -0.80 3.19
CA LEU A 104 -10.00 -1.42 2.42
C LEU A 104 -8.63 -1.28 3.09
N PHE A 105 -7.80 -2.33 2.97
CA PHE A 105 -6.43 -2.39 3.53
C PHE A 105 -6.36 -2.34 5.05
N LEU A 106 -7.41 -2.77 5.76
CA LEU A 106 -7.44 -2.85 7.22
C LEU A 106 -7.30 -4.29 7.76
N ASN A 107 -6.84 -5.23 6.96
CA ASN A 107 -6.63 -6.61 7.42
C ASN A 107 -5.25 -6.76 8.05
N ALA A 108 -5.21 -7.28 9.28
CA ALA A 108 -3.99 -7.71 9.91
C ALA A 108 -3.54 -9.08 9.36
N GLY A 109 -2.22 -9.30 9.29
CA GLY A 109 -1.65 -10.54 8.74
C GLY A 109 -0.14 -10.60 8.91
N ALA A 110 0.53 -11.29 8.00
CA ALA A 110 1.99 -11.48 7.99
C ALA A 110 2.79 -10.25 7.53
N GLY A 111 2.12 -9.17 7.16
CA GLY A 111 2.70 -7.97 6.58
C GLY A 111 2.44 -7.87 5.08
N PHE A 112 2.89 -6.77 4.48
CA PHE A 112 2.88 -6.59 3.04
C PHE A 112 4.20 -7.04 2.41
N GLY A 113 4.11 -7.53 1.20
CA GLY A 113 5.23 -7.94 0.36
C GLY A 113 4.98 -7.56 -1.09
N GLY A 114 5.41 -8.42 -2.00
CA GLY A 114 5.32 -8.19 -3.43
C GLY A 114 6.37 -7.20 -3.94
N SER A 115 6.27 -6.86 -5.22
CA SER A 115 7.25 -6.00 -5.90
C SER A 115 7.02 -4.49 -5.70
N CYS A 116 5.79 -4.06 -5.34
CA CYS A 116 5.42 -2.64 -5.36
C CYS A 116 5.60 -1.96 -4.00
N PHE A 117 4.91 -2.41 -2.94
CA PHE A 117 4.92 -1.69 -1.67
C PHE A 117 6.31 -1.54 -1.05
N PRO A 118 7.14 -2.60 -0.91
CA PRO A 118 8.46 -2.44 -0.32
C PRO A 118 9.34 -1.47 -1.11
N LYS A 119 9.35 -1.59 -2.44
CA LYS A 119 10.13 -0.75 -3.34
C LYS A 119 9.68 0.71 -3.28
N ASP A 120 8.38 0.97 -3.37
CA ASP A 120 7.85 2.32 -3.47
C ASP A 120 7.96 3.08 -2.14
N VAL A 121 7.72 2.40 -1.01
CA VAL A 121 7.93 3.00 0.31
C VAL A 121 9.41 3.33 0.54
N SER A 122 10.33 2.42 0.19
CA SER A 122 11.77 2.65 0.31
C SER A 122 12.25 3.80 -0.59
N ALA A 123 11.74 3.88 -1.83
CA ALA A 123 12.07 4.98 -2.75
C ALA A 123 11.59 6.32 -2.20
N LEU A 124 10.37 6.39 -1.62
CA LEU A 124 9.86 7.60 -1.03
C LEU A 124 10.64 8.02 0.24
N ILE A 125 11.07 7.06 1.06
CA ILE A 125 11.96 7.32 2.20
C ILE A 125 13.27 7.94 1.72
N THR A 126 13.92 7.32 0.73
CA THR A 126 15.19 7.81 0.17
C THR A 126 15.03 9.22 -0.41
N LEU A 127 13.97 9.47 -1.16
CA LEU A 127 13.68 10.79 -1.72
C LEU A 127 13.49 11.85 -0.61
N ALA A 128 12.73 11.51 0.44
CA ALA A 128 12.52 12.42 1.56
C ALA A 128 13.85 12.79 2.24
N GLU A 129 14.71 11.80 2.48
CA GLU A 129 16.04 12.03 3.09
C GLU A 129 16.94 12.91 2.19
N GLN A 130 16.93 12.66 0.88
CA GLN A 130 17.69 13.47 -0.08
C GLN A 130 17.20 14.92 -0.14
N THR A 131 15.94 15.18 0.19
CA THR A 131 15.36 16.53 0.28
C THR A 131 15.47 17.13 1.67
N GLY A 132 16.17 16.50 2.60
CA GLY A 132 16.39 16.99 3.97
C GLY A 132 15.21 16.72 4.92
N THR A 133 14.22 15.93 4.52
CA THR A 133 13.08 15.55 5.37
C THR A 133 13.36 14.21 6.05
N ASN A 134 13.13 14.10 7.36
CA ASN A 134 13.16 12.81 8.05
C ASN A 134 11.80 12.13 8.02
N PRO A 135 11.60 11.06 7.23
CA PRO A 135 10.30 10.42 7.05
C PRO A 135 10.00 9.40 8.17
N VAL A 136 9.85 9.87 9.39
CA VAL A 136 9.69 9.03 10.61
C VAL A 136 8.54 8.04 10.47
N LEU A 137 7.38 8.49 9.98
CA LEU A 137 6.21 7.62 9.81
C LEU A 137 6.48 6.48 8.83
N LEU A 138 7.05 6.77 7.66
CA LEU A 138 7.34 5.75 6.65
C LEU A 138 8.37 4.73 7.13
N LYS A 139 9.38 5.18 7.86
CA LYS A 139 10.37 4.28 8.51
C LYS A 139 9.69 3.36 9.52
N SER A 140 8.79 3.89 10.33
CA SER A 140 8.01 3.09 11.29
C SER A 140 7.11 2.07 10.61
N VAL A 141 6.50 2.42 9.48
CA VAL A 141 5.69 1.49 8.66
C VAL A 141 6.51 0.30 8.20
N VAL A 142 7.73 0.55 7.70
CA VAL A 142 8.66 -0.51 7.27
C VAL A 142 9.10 -1.35 8.47
N ASP A 143 9.49 -0.74 9.59
CA ASP A 143 9.93 -1.44 10.81
C ASP A 143 8.84 -2.37 11.37
N VAL A 144 7.59 -1.93 11.41
CA VAL A 144 6.46 -2.77 11.81
C VAL A 144 6.31 -3.95 10.85
N ASN A 145 6.39 -3.70 9.55
CA ASN A 145 6.24 -4.72 8.52
C ASN A 145 7.34 -5.80 8.59
N GLU A 146 8.58 -5.40 8.73
CA GLU A 146 9.73 -6.31 8.83
C GLU A 146 9.68 -7.23 10.06
N LYS A 147 9.10 -6.75 11.15
CA LYS A 147 8.92 -7.54 12.39
C LYS A 147 7.73 -8.51 12.33
N GLN A 148 6.81 -8.32 11.41
CA GLN A 148 5.56 -9.08 11.39
C GLN A 148 5.74 -10.57 11.14
N PRO A 149 6.59 -11.06 10.19
CA PRO A 149 6.82 -12.49 10.00
C PRO A 149 7.36 -13.18 11.26
N SER A 150 8.29 -12.54 11.98
CA SER A 150 8.82 -13.09 13.24
C SER A 150 7.74 -13.22 14.31
N ARG A 151 6.81 -12.28 14.39
CA ARG A 151 5.66 -12.35 15.30
C ARG A 151 4.72 -13.49 14.96
N MET A 152 4.52 -13.79 13.67
CA MET A 152 3.75 -14.95 13.22
C MET A 152 4.40 -16.27 13.66
N ILE A 153 5.73 -16.37 13.53
CA ILE A 153 6.51 -17.53 13.99
C ILE A 153 6.35 -17.70 15.50
N MET A 154 6.51 -16.64 16.29
CA MET A 154 6.33 -16.68 17.75
C MET A 154 4.91 -17.15 18.16
N LEU A 155 3.87 -16.72 17.43
CA LEU A 155 2.50 -17.18 17.67
C LEU A 155 2.35 -18.67 17.37
N LEU A 156 2.97 -19.16 16.30
CA LEU A 156 2.97 -20.57 15.96
C LEU A 156 3.65 -21.39 17.05
N GLU A 157 4.84 -20.98 17.49
CA GLU A 157 5.57 -21.64 18.59
C GLU A 157 4.77 -21.66 19.90
N LYS A 158 4.10 -20.55 20.23
CA LYS A 158 3.21 -20.49 21.40
C LYS A 158 2.07 -21.52 21.31
N LYS A 159 1.58 -21.80 20.10
CA LYS A 159 0.44 -22.72 19.88
C LYS A 159 0.84 -24.17 19.77
N ILE A 160 1.97 -24.51 19.14
CA ILE A 160 2.36 -25.90 18.84
C ILE A 160 3.70 -26.32 19.47
N GLY A 161 4.32 -25.46 20.28
CA GLY A 161 5.63 -25.68 20.89
C GLY A 161 6.79 -25.48 19.91
N PRO A 162 8.04 -25.81 20.30
CA PRO A 162 9.24 -25.59 19.49
C PRO A 162 9.10 -26.11 18.07
N LEU A 163 9.60 -25.36 17.09
CA LEU A 163 9.47 -25.68 15.66
C LEU A 163 10.56 -26.62 15.13
N SER A 164 11.62 -26.87 15.93
CA SER A 164 12.71 -27.77 15.55
C SER A 164 12.17 -29.14 15.18
N GLY A 165 12.56 -29.66 14.01
CA GLY A 165 12.14 -30.96 13.48
C GLY A 165 10.72 -31.02 12.93
N LYS A 166 9.92 -29.93 12.98
CA LYS A 166 8.57 -29.90 12.41
C LYS A 166 8.61 -29.50 10.93
N ARG A 167 7.73 -30.12 10.15
CA ARG A 167 7.49 -29.73 8.75
C ARG A 167 6.35 -28.72 8.73
N ILE A 168 6.60 -27.56 8.12
CA ILE A 168 5.65 -26.45 8.01
C ILE A 168 5.45 -26.14 6.53
N ALA A 169 4.19 -26.10 6.09
CA ALA A 169 3.83 -25.59 4.78
C ALA A 169 3.42 -24.11 4.90
N VAL A 170 3.91 -23.30 3.98
CA VAL A 170 3.47 -21.92 3.79
C VAL A 170 2.71 -21.88 2.47
N LEU A 171 1.44 -21.46 2.51
CA LEU A 171 0.52 -21.44 1.36
C LEU A 171 0.35 -20.03 0.84
#